data_357156d7d9c16d57ae5014f120e1b584
#
_entry.id   357156d7d9c16d57ae5014f120e1b584
#
_cell.length_a   1.000
_cell.length_b   1.000
_cell.length_c   1.000
_cell.angle_alpha   90.00
_cell.angle_beta   90.00
_cell.angle_gamma   90.00
#
_symmetry.space_group_name_H-M   'P 1'
#
loop_
_entity.id
_entity.type
_entity.pdbx_description
1 polymer ?
#
loop_
_entity_poly.entity_id
_entity_poly.type
_entity_poly.pdbx_seq_one_letter_code
_entity_poly.pdbx_strand_id
1 'polypeptide(L)'
;MKKSDFYFDLPEELIAQTPLERRDSSRLLHLDKTTGELEHRHFYELLDYLREGDCMVFNDSRVLPARLIGARPTGGSVELVLLRDLGEGRWECLSRPGRKTKPGTEILFGNGELKATVESVAEGGNRIVRFDYEGIFLEVLERLGKMPLPPYIKEELQDSERYQTVYSREIGSAAAPTAGLHFTKELMEKIAAKGVKLCYVTLHVGLGTFRPVKAEEIEDHEMHSEFCIIPEETARIVSETKKKGGRVIAVGTTSCRTLESFAREDGSLPAASGWTNIFIYPGYTFKCVDALVTNFHLPESTLIMLVSALAGREHVLHAYEEAVKERYRFFSFGDAMFIE
;
A
#
# COMPACT_ATOMS: atom_id res chain seq x y z
N MET A 1 -17.03 8.68 16.34
CA MET A 1 -15.99 9.68 15.97
C MET A 1 -16.20 10.07 14.52
N LYS A 2 -16.10 11.35 14.19
CA LYS A 2 -16.40 11.82 12.84
C LYS A 2 -15.17 11.73 11.92
N LYS A 3 -15.42 11.48 10.64
CA LYS A 3 -14.39 11.53 9.59
C LYS A 3 -13.67 12.89 9.58
N SER A 4 -14.41 14.00 9.76
CA SER A 4 -13.87 15.35 9.82
C SER A 4 -12.90 15.61 10.99
N ASP A 5 -12.90 14.76 12.02
CA ASP A 5 -11.95 14.85 13.12
C ASP A 5 -10.50 14.54 12.68
N PHE A 6 -10.33 14.02 11.46
CA PHE A 6 -9.03 13.69 10.83
C PHE A 6 -8.71 14.62 9.65
N TYR A 7 -9.36 15.76 9.60
CA TYR A 7 -9.09 16.77 8.58
C TYR A 7 -7.86 17.61 8.95
N PHE A 8 -7.05 17.90 7.98
CA PHE A 8 -6.02 18.94 7.99
C PHE A 8 -5.95 19.58 6.60
N ASP A 9 -5.49 20.83 6.52
CA ASP A 9 -5.35 21.52 5.23
C ASP A 9 -4.09 21.02 4.52
N LEU A 10 -4.25 20.42 3.32
CA LEU A 10 -3.17 19.91 2.51
C LEU A 10 -3.12 20.64 1.17
N PRO A 11 -2.14 21.53 0.94
CA PRO A 11 -1.91 22.15 -0.35
C PRO A 11 -1.60 21.11 -1.44
N GLU A 12 -2.26 21.21 -2.60
CA GLU A 12 -2.13 20.23 -3.70
C GLU A 12 -0.68 20.12 -4.20
N GLU A 13 0.09 21.22 -4.17
CA GLU A 13 1.49 21.25 -4.58
C GLU A 13 2.43 20.42 -3.70
N LEU A 14 2.01 20.02 -2.50
CA LEU A 14 2.79 19.12 -1.64
C LEU A 14 2.59 17.65 -1.99
N ILE A 15 1.63 17.30 -2.83
CA ILE A 15 1.41 15.94 -3.31
C ILE A 15 2.50 15.57 -4.32
N ALA A 16 3.40 14.67 -3.94
CA ALA A 16 4.52 14.28 -4.77
C ALA A 16 4.07 13.58 -6.06
N GLN A 17 4.50 14.07 -7.21
CA GLN A 17 4.17 13.50 -8.51
C GLN A 17 5.23 12.52 -9.01
N THR A 18 6.48 12.68 -8.58
CA THR A 18 7.63 11.89 -9.02
C THR A 18 8.47 11.44 -7.83
N PRO A 19 9.10 10.24 -7.90
CA PRO A 19 10.04 9.81 -6.88
C PRO A 19 11.32 10.66 -6.92
N LEU A 20 11.99 10.76 -5.77
CA LEU A 20 13.35 11.32 -5.71
C LEU A 20 14.33 10.42 -6.44
N GLU A 21 15.42 10.97 -6.97
CA GLU A 21 16.44 10.18 -7.66
C GLU A 21 16.99 9.06 -6.77
N ARG A 22 17.38 9.40 -5.54
CA ARG A 22 17.80 8.45 -4.52
C ARG A 22 16.67 8.21 -3.54
N ARG A 23 16.23 6.95 -3.36
CA ARG A 23 15.06 6.56 -2.57
C ARG A 23 15.17 6.98 -1.10
N ASP A 24 16.31 6.73 -0.48
CA ASP A 24 16.57 6.99 0.95
C ASP A 24 16.97 8.43 1.27
N SER A 25 16.98 9.33 0.28
CA SER A 25 17.19 10.76 0.50
C SER A 25 15.91 11.56 0.79
N SER A 26 14.74 10.90 0.83
CA SER A 26 13.51 11.51 1.30
C SER A 26 13.66 12.00 2.75
N ARG A 27 12.85 12.97 3.14
CA ARG A 27 12.81 13.41 4.53
C ARG A 27 12.11 12.37 5.39
N LEU A 28 12.47 12.32 6.65
CA LEU A 28 11.86 11.50 7.69
C LEU A 28 11.41 12.41 8.83
N LEU A 29 10.13 12.37 9.15
CA LEU A 29 9.61 12.97 10.36
C LEU A 29 9.50 11.87 11.43
N HIS A 30 10.35 11.94 12.44
CA HIS A 30 10.23 11.08 13.61
C HIS A 30 9.19 11.67 14.56
N LEU A 31 8.31 10.80 15.07
CA LEU A 31 7.29 11.13 16.06
C LEU A 31 7.39 10.16 17.23
N ASP A 32 7.75 10.68 18.40
CA ASP A 32 7.56 9.95 19.67
C ASP A 32 6.06 9.90 19.98
N LYS A 33 5.47 8.69 19.92
CA LYS A 33 4.04 8.50 20.13
C LYS A 33 3.57 8.80 21.55
N THR A 34 4.49 8.80 22.53
CA THR A 34 4.18 9.02 23.94
C THR A 34 4.18 10.50 24.28
N THR A 35 5.17 11.25 23.81
CA THR A 35 5.36 12.68 24.13
C THR A 35 4.80 13.61 23.06
N GLY A 36 4.65 13.14 21.80
CA GLY A 36 4.32 13.95 20.65
C GLY A 36 5.49 14.78 20.11
N GLU A 37 6.71 14.57 20.63
CA GLU A 37 7.92 15.24 20.15
C GLU A 37 8.24 14.86 18.70
N LEU A 38 8.69 15.86 17.93
CA LEU A 38 9.00 15.72 16.51
C LEU A 38 10.49 15.98 16.25
N GLU A 39 11.10 15.14 15.41
CA GLU A 39 12.45 15.39 14.87
C GLU A 39 12.44 15.29 13.36
N HIS A 40 13.11 16.26 12.71
CA HIS A 40 13.27 16.29 11.26
C HIS A 40 14.59 15.65 10.85
N ARG A 41 14.50 14.61 10.03
CA ARG A 41 15.63 13.78 9.57
C ARG A 41 15.53 13.48 8.07
N HIS A 42 16.48 12.69 7.56
CA HIS A 42 16.40 12.03 6.28
C HIS A 42 16.18 10.52 6.47
N PHE A 43 15.63 9.86 5.48
CA PHE A 43 15.23 8.46 5.62
C PHE A 43 16.42 7.52 5.91
N TYR A 44 17.60 7.79 5.36
CA TYR A 44 18.80 7.00 5.67
C TYR A 44 19.23 7.08 7.15
N GLU A 45 18.76 8.10 7.91
CA GLU A 45 18.99 8.25 9.34
C GLU A 45 18.03 7.42 10.19
N LEU A 46 17.04 6.72 9.57
CA LEU A 46 16.20 5.73 10.26
C LEU A 46 17.06 4.72 11.04
N LEU A 47 18.25 4.42 10.52
CA LEU A 47 19.20 3.52 11.16
C LEU A 47 19.54 3.93 12.61
N ASP A 48 19.53 5.22 12.94
CA ASP A 48 19.89 5.72 14.27
C ASP A 48 18.84 5.37 15.33
N TYR A 49 17.59 5.19 14.95
CA TYR A 49 16.47 4.83 15.81
C TYR A 49 16.31 3.32 16.03
N LEU A 50 16.91 2.51 15.15
CA LEU A 50 16.81 1.05 15.21
C LEU A 50 17.81 0.47 16.22
N ARG A 51 17.43 -0.65 16.87
CA ARG A 51 18.21 -1.30 17.92
C ARG A 51 18.43 -2.77 17.58
N GLU A 52 19.54 -3.33 18.04
CA GLU A 52 19.74 -4.77 17.99
C GLU A 52 18.56 -5.50 18.68
N GLY A 53 18.05 -6.54 18.03
CA GLY A 53 16.90 -7.29 18.50
C GLY A 53 15.53 -6.78 17.99
N ASP A 54 15.48 -5.63 17.34
CA ASP A 54 14.28 -5.19 16.62
C ASP A 54 13.95 -6.14 15.44
N CYS A 55 12.68 -6.21 15.07
CA CYS A 55 12.19 -6.88 13.87
C CYS A 55 11.43 -5.91 12.98
N MET A 56 11.89 -5.69 11.77
CA MET A 56 11.18 -4.92 10.75
C MET A 56 10.41 -5.85 9.82
N VAL A 57 9.13 -5.57 9.61
CA VAL A 57 8.25 -6.40 8.78
C VAL A 57 7.80 -5.61 7.55
N PHE A 58 8.14 -6.13 6.38
CA PHE A 58 7.91 -5.53 5.06
C PHE A 58 6.80 -6.27 4.31
N ASN A 59 6.04 -5.54 3.49
CA ASN A 59 5.13 -6.15 2.53
C ASN A 59 5.86 -6.36 1.20
N ASP A 60 6.07 -7.60 0.79
CA ASP A 60 6.84 -7.98 -0.40
C ASP A 60 6.00 -8.14 -1.66
N SER A 61 4.75 -7.68 -1.64
CA SER A 61 3.91 -7.69 -2.82
C SER A 61 4.49 -6.86 -3.96
N ARG A 62 4.32 -7.37 -5.19
CA ARG A 62 4.76 -6.72 -6.43
C ARG A 62 3.55 -6.29 -7.25
N VAL A 63 3.59 -5.07 -7.75
CA VAL A 63 2.51 -4.50 -8.55
C VAL A 63 2.51 -5.12 -9.95
N LEU A 64 1.34 -5.55 -10.39
CA LEU A 64 1.11 -5.95 -11.77
C LEU A 64 1.03 -4.73 -12.68
N PRO A 65 1.52 -4.79 -13.93
CA PRO A 65 1.22 -3.79 -14.96
C PRO A 65 -0.25 -3.94 -15.41
N ALA A 66 -1.16 -3.76 -14.46
CA ALA A 66 -2.56 -4.13 -14.54
C ALA A 66 -3.43 -3.15 -15.34
N ARG A 67 -2.87 -2.04 -15.81
CA ARG A 67 -3.59 -1.02 -16.58
C ARG A 67 -3.40 -1.26 -18.07
N LEU A 68 -4.46 -1.70 -18.74
CA LEU A 68 -4.50 -2.01 -20.16
C LEU A 68 -5.29 -0.94 -20.93
N ILE A 69 -4.72 -0.41 -22.01
CA ILE A 69 -5.36 0.54 -22.89
C ILE A 69 -5.56 -0.14 -24.24
N GLY A 70 -6.82 -0.35 -24.62
CA GLY A 70 -7.22 -0.99 -25.86
C GLY A 70 -8.27 -0.22 -26.62
N ALA A 71 -8.77 -0.82 -27.69
CA ALA A 71 -9.83 -0.26 -28.53
C ALA A 71 -10.91 -1.31 -28.83
N ARG A 72 -12.14 -0.85 -28.96
CA ARG A 72 -13.22 -1.70 -29.47
C ARG A 72 -13.09 -1.84 -30.99
N PRO A 73 -13.52 -2.97 -31.59
CA PRO A 73 -13.55 -3.13 -33.02
C PRO A 73 -14.34 -2.02 -33.73
N THR A 74 -15.36 -1.46 -33.05
CA THR A 74 -16.19 -0.34 -33.57
C THR A 74 -15.54 1.03 -33.38
N GLY A 75 -14.28 1.08 -32.88
CA GLY A 75 -13.58 2.31 -32.55
C GLY A 75 -13.83 2.78 -31.11
N GLY A 76 -12.96 3.66 -30.65
CA GLY A 76 -12.98 4.24 -29.30
C GLY A 76 -12.16 3.48 -28.29
N SER A 77 -11.31 4.24 -27.61
CA SER A 77 -10.42 3.72 -26.55
C SER A 77 -11.21 3.22 -25.34
N VAL A 78 -10.70 2.15 -24.75
CA VAL A 78 -11.16 1.57 -23.49
C VAL A 78 -9.94 1.29 -22.61
N GLU A 79 -10.03 1.71 -21.38
CA GLU A 79 -9.08 1.35 -20.31
C GLU A 79 -9.69 0.26 -19.45
N LEU A 80 -8.94 -0.82 -19.23
CA LEU A 80 -9.21 -1.82 -18.19
C LEU A 80 -8.12 -1.77 -17.15
N VAL A 81 -8.50 -1.86 -15.88
CA VAL A 81 -7.55 -2.08 -14.78
C VAL A 81 -7.92 -3.38 -14.08
N LEU A 82 -7.01 -4.34 -14.10
CA LEU A 82 -7.18 -5.64 -13.49
C LEU A 82 -7.23 -5.49 -11.96
N LEU A 83 -8.21 -6.13 -11.31
CA LEU A 83 -8.42 -6.06 -9.86
C LEU A 83 -8.17 -7.40 -9.18
N ARG A 84 -8.79 -8.45 -9.70
CA ARG A 84 -8.77 -9.77 -9.10
C ARG A 84 -8.84 -10.84 -10.18
N ASP A 85 -7.93 -11.81 -10.08
CA ASP A 85 -7.98 -13.03 -10.87
C ASP A 85 -9.12 -13.93 -10.35
N LEU A 86 -9.97 -14.37 -11.26
CA LEU A 86 -11.10 -15.28 -11.00
C LEU A 86 -10.82 -16.69 -11.54
N GLY A 87 -9.64 -16.90 -12.09
CA GLY A 87 -9.25 -18.15 -12.75
C GLY A 87 -9.78 -18.29 -14.18
N GLU A 88 -9.23 -19.23 -14.92
CA GLU A 88 -9.64 -19.58 -16.30
C GLU A 88 -9.60 -18.36 -17.25
N GLY A 89 -8.62 -17.47 -17.10
CA GLY A 89 -8.48 -16.25 -17.91
C GLY A 89 -9.53 -15.17 -17.62
N ARG A 90 -10.30 -15.31 -16.54
CA ARG A 90 -11.31 -14.33 -16.12
C ARG A 90 -10.78 -13.42 -15.04
N TRP A 91 -11.07 -12.14 -15.18
CA TRP A 91 -10.66 -11.10 -14.23
C TRP A 91 -11.80 -10.16 -13.91
N GLU A 92 -11.86 -9.74 -12.65
CA GLU A 92 -12.62 -8.56 -12.29
C GLU A 92 -11.79 -7.32 -12.62
N CYS A 93 -12.39 -6.37 -13.35
CA CYS A 93 -11.72 -5.19 -13.86
C CYS A 93 -12.53 -3.91 -13.61
N LEU A 94 -11.83 -2.81 -13.30
CA LEU A 94 -12.39 -1.47 -13.57
C LEU A 94 -12.36 -1.22 -15.07
N SER A 95 -13.36 -0.48 -15.57
CA SER A 95 -13.44 -0.12 -16.98
C SER A 95 -13.78 1.35 -17.17
N ARG A 96 -13.06 2.02 -18.07
CA ARG A 96 -13.32 3.40 -18.49
C ARG A 96 -13.34 3.52 -20.02
N PRO A 97 -14.39 4.11 -20.60
CA PRO A 97 -15.65 4.54 -19.99
C PRO A 97 -16.61 3.36 -19.77
N GLY A 98 -17.14 3.21 -18.54
CA GLY A 98 -18.02 2.08 -18.17
C GLY A 98 -19.28 1.94 -19.04
N ARG A 99 -19.84 3.06 -19.55
CA ARG A 99 -21.01 3.04 -20.43
C ARG A 99 -20.78 2.31 -21.78
N LYS A 100 -19.52 2.17 -22.19
CA LYS A 100 -19.13 1.57 -23.47
C LYS A 100 -18.65 0.12 -23.35
N THR A 101 -18.65 -0.45 -22.15
CA THR A 101 -18.19 -1.81 -21.84
C THR A 101 -19.32 -2.61 -21.22
N LYS A 102 -20.35 -2.86 -22.05
CA LYS A 102 -21.50 -3.72 -21.70
C LYS A 102 -21.11 -5.20 -21.91
N PRO A 103 -21.83 -6.15 -21.30
CA PRO A 103 -21.65 -7.56 -21.62
C PRO A 103 -21.70 -7.83 -23.13
N GLY A 104 -20.78 -8.67 -23.62
CA GLY A 104 -20.56 -8.93 -25.04
C GLY A 104 -19.62 -7.95 -25.75
N THR A 105 -19.15 -6.88 -25.09
CA THR A 105 -18.18 -5.97 -25.69
C THR A 105 -16.81 -6.63 -25.82
N GLU A 106 -16.25 -6.61 -27.02
CA GLU A 106 -14.87 -7.02 -27.30
C GLU A 106 -13.94 -5.80 -27.28
N ILE A 107 -12.73 -6.01 -26.76
CA ILE A 107 -11.66 -4.99 -26.67
C ILE A 107 -10.36 -5.66 -27.12
N LEU A 108 -9.63 -4.99 -27.98
CA LEU A 108 -8.35 -5.46 -28.53
C LEU A 108 -7.22 -4.60 -27.98
N PHE A 109 -6.11 -5.26 -27.61
CA PHE A 109 -4.88 -4.64 -27.13
C PHE A 109 -3.71 -5.10 -27.99
N GLY A 110 -2.69 -4.26 -28.16
CA GLY A 110 -1.44 -4.61 -28.80
C GLY A 110 -1.61 -5.23 -30.19
N ASN A 111 -2.25 -4.54 -31.12
CA ASN A 111 -2.51 -5.06 -32.48
C ASN A 111 -3.26 -6.42 -32.52
N GLY A 112 -4.04 -6.72 -31.47
CA GLY A 112 -4.81 -7.97 -31.38
C GLY A 112 -4.09 -9.12 -30.66
N GLU A 113 -2.91 -8.88 -30.11
CA GLU A 113 -2.15 -9.85 -29.30
C GLU A 113 -2.91 -10.30 -28.04
N LEU A 114 -3.73 -9.40 -27.45
CA LEU A 114 -4.60 -9.69 -26.35
C LEU A 114 -6.02 -9.23 -26.69
N LYS A 115 -6.98 -10.13 -26.51
CA LYS A 115 -8.40 -9.83 -26.66
C LYS A 115 -9.10 -9.97 -25.32
N ALA A 116 -9.99 -9.05 -25.01
CA ALA A 116 -10.86 -9.11 -23.84
C ALA A 116 -12.33 -9.12 -24.26
N THR A 117 -13.13 -9.94 -23.59
CA THR A 117 -14.58 -9.98 -23.76
C THR A 117 -15.23 -9.72 -22.40
N VAL A 118 -16.08 -8.70 -22.34
CA VAL A 118 -16.86 -8.40 -21.13
C VAL A 118 -17.95 -9.44 -20.98
N GLU A 119 -17.92 -10.26 -19.92
CA GLU A 119 -18.93 -11.30 -19.67
C GLU A 119 -20.12 -10.74 -18.89
N SER A 120 -19.85 -9.96 -17.83
CA SER A 120 -20.91 -9.44 -16.95
C SER A 120 -20.47 -8.16 -16.25
N VAL A 121 -21.41 -7.55 -15.53
CA VAL A 121 -21.18 -6.43 -14.62
C VAL A 121 -21.34 -6.93 -13.21
N ALA A 122 -20.27 -6.80 -12.40
CA ALA A 122 -20.26 -7.16 -11.00
C ALA A 122 -20.90 -6.06 -10.14
N GLU A 123 -21.18 -6.39 -8.87
CA GLU A 123 -21.61 -5.44 -7.86
C GLU A 123 -20.58 -4.30 -7.74
N GLY A 124 -21.07 -3.05 -7.62
CA GLY A 124 -20.19 -1.87 -7.63
C GLY A 124 -19.77 -1.38 -9.01
N GLY A 125 -20.25 -2.02 -10.11
CA GLY A 125 -20.06 -1.56 -11.48
C GLY A 125 -18.77 -2.01 -12.16
N ASN A 126 -17.96 -2.85 -11.51
CA ASN A 126 -16.81 -3.51 -12.13
C ASN A 126 -17.25 -4.45 -13.25
N ARG A 127 -16.32 -4.86 -14.10
CA ARG A 127 -16.58 -5.79 -15.22
C ARG A 127 -15.92 -7.12 -14.93
N ILE A 128 -16.63 -8.21 -15.18
CA ILE A 128 -16.01 -9.53 -15.31
C ILE A 128 -15.63 -9.68 -16.77
N VAL A 129 -14.34 -9.87 -16.99
CA VAL A 129 -13.75 -9.86 -18.33
C VAL A 129 -12.98 -11.16 -18.52
N ARG A 130 -13.22 -11.84 -19.63
CA ARG A 130 -12.41 -12.98 -20.06
C ARG A 130 -11.37 -12.49 -21.06
N PHE A 131 -10.12 -12.91 -20.85
CA PHE A 131 -9.00 -12.64 -21.73
C PHE A 131 -8.66 -13.87 -22.58
N ASP A 132 -8.52 -13.65 -23.88
CA ASP A 132 -8.03 -14.62 -24.84
C ASP A 132 -6.64 -14.16 -25.33
N TYR A 133 -5.64 -14.99 -25.17
CA TYR A 133 -4.21 -14.71 -25.45
C TYR A 133 -3.45 -16.00 -25.75
N GLU A 134 -2.25 -15.88 -26.34
CA GLU A 134 -1.33 -16.98 -26.52
C GLU A 134 -0.16 -16.86 -25.54
N GLY A 135 0.30 -17.99 -24.99
CA GLY A 135 1.44 -18.07 -24.08
C GLY A 135 1.07 -17.78 -22.62
N ILE A 136 1.95 -17.05 -21.91
CA ILE A 136 1.83 -16.75 -20.49
C ILE A 136 1.22 -15.34 -20.30
N PHE A 137 0.10 -15.27 -19.59
CA PHE A 137 -0.63 -14.00 -19.41
C PHE A 137 0.22 -12.88 -18.79
N LEU A 138 1.05 -13.22 -17.81
CA LEU A 138 1.94 -12.24 -17.17
C LEU A 138 2.93 -11.62 -18.16
N GLU A 139 3.49 -12.40 -19.09
CA GLU A 139 4.38 -11.89 -20.13
C GLU A 139 3.66 -10.95 -21.10
N VAL A 140 2.39 -11.28 -21.41
CA VAL A 140 1.53 -10.40 -22.22
C VAL A 140 1.25 -9.09 -21.49
N LEU A 141 0.97 -9.16 -20.18
CA LEU A 141 0.77 -7.96 -19.35
C LEU A 141 2.03 -7.10 -19.26
N GLU A 142 3.21 -7.70 -19.14
CA GLU A 142 4.48 -6.96 -19.11
C GLU A 142 4.74 -6.17 -20.40
N ARG A 143 4.29 -6.70 -21.56
CA ARG A 143 4.44 -6.01 -22.84
C ARG A 143 3.39 -4.93 -23.09
N LEU A 144 2.13 -5.19 -22.71
CA LEU A 144 0.98 -4.35 -23.06
C LEU A 144 0.46 -3.47 -21.93
N GLY A 145 0.72 -3.89 -20.70
CA GLY A 145 0.20 -3.23 -19.51
C GLY A 145 1.05 -2.02 -19.11
N LYS A 146 0.39 -1.09 -18.44
CA LYS A 146 1.02 0.04 -17.75
C LYS A 146 0.86 -0.11 -16.25
N MET A 147 1.78 0.50 -15.51
CA MET A 147 1.71 0.57 -14.05
C MET A 147 0.43 1.30 -13.63
N PRO A 148 -0.42 0.70 -12.77
CA PRO A 148 -1.63 1.35 -12.27
C PRO A 148 -1.27 2.33 -11.14
N LEU A 149 -0.83 3.53 -11.51
CA LEU A 149 -0.52 4.57 -10.52
C LEU A 149 -1.80 5.08 -9.83
N PRO A 150 -1.70 5.51 -8.57
CA PRO A 150 -2.80 6.16 -7.87
C PRO A 150 -3.35 7.38 -8.64
N PRO A 151 -4.66 7.70 -8.50
CA PRO A 151 -5.29 8.75 -9.30
C PRO A 151 -4.77 10.17 -9.04
N TYR A 152 -4.08 10.40 -7.93
CA TYR A 152 -3.47 11.69 -7.60
C TYR A 152 -2.09 11.88 -8.25
N ILE A 153 -1.48 10.83 -8.82
CA ILE A 153 -0.27 10.93 -9.64
C ILE A 153 -0.72 11.16 -11.09
N LYS A 154 -0.46 12.36 -11.58
CA LYS A 154 -0.82 12.81 -12.94
C LYS A 154 0.36 12.67 -13.91
N GLU A 155 1.57 12.66 -13.38
CA GLU A 155 2.81 12.52 -14.16
C GLU A 155 3.02 11.07 -14.62
N GLU A 156 3.52 10.90 -15.84
CA GLU A 156 3.88 9.58 -16.36
C GLU A 156 5.21 9.12 -15.80
N LEU A 157 5.22 7.93 -15.22
CA LEU A 157 6.43 7.35 -14.64
C LEU A 157 7.33 6.81 -15.75
N GLN A 158 8.54 7.35 -15.88
CA GLN A 158 9.52 6.96 -16.91
C GLN A 158 10.09 5.55 -16.69
N ASP A 159 10.27 5.18 -15.42
CA ASP A 159 10.75 3.87 -15.00
C ASP A 159 9.73 3.23 -14.04
N SER A 160 9.06 2.19 -14.49
CA SER A 160 8.04 1.48 -13.73
C SER A 160 8.59 0.82 -12.47
N GLU A 161 9.87 0.44 -12.43
CA GLU A 161 10.52 -0.13 -11.25
C GLU A 161 10.64 0.88 -10.09
N ARG A 162 10.46 2.17 -10.37
CA ARG A 162 10.41 3.21 -9.32
C ARG A 162 9.13 3.10 -8.47
N TYR A 163 8.08 2.44 -8.96
CA TYR A 163 6.86 2.12 -8.20
C TYR A 163 6.85 0.67 -7.69
N GLN A 164 8.02 0.06 -7.55
CA GLN A 164 8.25 -1.24 -6.93
C GLN A 164 9.25 -1.09 -5.78
N THR A 165 9.06 -1.87 -4.71
CA THR A 165 10.08 -1.95 -3.65
C THR A 165 11.27 -2.77 -4.12
N VAL A 166 12.46 -2.52 -3.57
CA VAL A 166 13.69 -3.26 -3.94
C VAL A 166 13.66 -4.74 -3.53
N TYR A 167 12.68 -5.14 -2.74
CA TYR A 167 12.46 -6.48 -2.21
C TYR A 167 11.14 -7.12 -2.67
N SER A 168 10.41 -6.49 -3.60
CA SER A 168 9.14 -7.03 -4.11
C SER A 168 9.33 -8.39 -4.81
N ARG A 169 8.46 -9.36 -4.49
CA ARG A 169 8.51 -10.75 -5.00
C ARG A 169 7.14 -11.25 -5.45
N GLU A 170 6.15 -11.15 -4.56
CA GLU A 170 4.85 -11.79 -4.72
C GLU A 170 3.93 -10.96 -5.61
N ILE A 171 3.81 -11.38 -6.87
CA ILE A 171 3.04 -10.66 -7.89
C ILE A 171 1.54 -10.79 -7.58
N GLY A 172 0.77 -9.70 -7.76
CA GLY A 172 -0.70 -9.72 -7.58
C GLY A 172 -1.29 -8.43 -7.00
N SER A 173 -0.46 -7.45 -6.64
CA SER A 173 -0.93 -6.20 -6.07
C SER A 173 -1.33 -5.19 -7.15
N ALA A 174 -2.40 -4.44 -6.89
CA ALA A 174 -2.82 -3.31 -7.73
C ALA A 174 -2.13 -1.98 -7.35
N ALA A 175 -1.44 -1.94 -6.20
CA ALA A 175 -0.66 -0.79 -5.75
C ALA A 175 0.56 -1.23 -4.96
N ALA A 176 1.62 -0.41 -4.98
CA ALA A 176 2.84 -0.68 -4.22
C ALA A 176 2.64 -0.41 -2.71
N PRO A 177 3.33 -1.15 -1.83
CA PRO A 177 3.44 -0.80 -0.42
C PRO A 177 4.42 0.37 -0.26
N THR A 178 3.92 1.60 -0.42
CA THR A 178 4.71 2.79 -0.74
C THR A 178 5.71 3.21 0.33
N ALA A 179 5.49 2.88 1.61
CA ALA A 179 6.49 3.10 2.66
C ALA A 179 7.78 2.30 2.42
N GLY A 180 7.70 1.19 1.71
CA GLY A 180 8.86 0.41 1.29
C GLY A 180 9.67 1.03 0.16
N LEU A 181 9.12 2.01 -0.56
CA LEU A 181 9.81 2.66 -1.68
C LEU A 181 11.01 3.50 -1.23
N HIS A 182 11.07 3.89 0.04
CA HIS A 182 12.18 4.64 0.62
C HIS A 182 13.44 3.79 0.83
N PHE A 183 13.31 2.47 0.92
CA PHE A 183 14.44 1.58 1.20
C PHE A 183 15.28 1.35 -0.04
N THR A 184 16.61 1.36 0.17
CA THR A 184 17.61 0.86 -0.77
C THR A 184 18.15 -0.48 -0.26
N LYS A 185 18.76 -1.28 -1.14
CA LYS A 185 19.41 -2.53 -0.72
C LYS A 185 20.52 -2.28 0.29
N GLU A 186 21.29 -1.22 0.07
CA GLU A 186 22.39 -0.80 0.94
C GLU A 186 21.91 -0.40 2.33
N LEU A 187 20.78 0.31 2.44
CA LEU A 187 20.19 0.65 3.73
C LEU A 187 19.70 -0.61 4.46
N MET A 188 19.04 -1.53 3.75
CA MET A 188 18.58 -2.80 4.32
C MET A 188 19.74 -3.66 4.83
N GLU A 189 20.86 -3.72 4.09
CA GLU A 189 22.08 -4.41 4.52
C GLU A 189 22.66 -3.81 5.81
N LYS A 190 22.70 -2.47 5.91
CA LYS A 190 23.14 -1.76 7.13
C LYS A 190 22.22 -2.04 8.33
N ILE A 191 20.90 -2.07 8.10
CA ILE A 191 19.91 -2.39 9.13
C ILE A 191 20.12 -3.83 9.62
N ALA A 192 20.28 -4.80 8.72
CA ALA A 192 20.55 -6.19 9.07
C ALA A 192 21.88 -6.34 9.82
N ALA A 193 22.93 -5.63 9.39
CA ALA A 193 24.25 -5.64 10.05
C ALA A 193 24.19 -5.06 11.47
N LYS A 194 23.22 -4.20 11.79
CA LYS A 194 22.97 -3.68 13.14
C LYS A 194 22.30 -4.71 14.07
N GLY A 195 21.94 -5.90 13.58
CA GLY A 195 21.27 -6.95 14.35
C GLY A 195 19.74 -6.86 14.33
N VAL A 196 19.17 -6.04 13.45
CA VAL A 196 17.73 -5.96 13.20
C VAL A 196 17.30 -7.09 12.28
N LYS A 197 16.21 -7.80 12.62
CA LYS A 197 15.65 -8.86 11.79
C LYS A 197 14.78 -8.26 10.70
N LEU A 198 14.99 -8.68 9.45
CA LEU A 198 14.16 -8.30 8.31
C LEU A 198 13.20 -9.44 7.98
N CYS A 199 11.90 -9.21 8.09
CA CYS A 199 10.85 -10.18 7.86
C CYS A 199 9.89 -9.70 6.78
N TYR A 200 9.20 -10.62 6.13
CA TYR A 200 8.31 -10.30 5.02
C TYR A 200 6.94 -10.92 5.25
N VAL A 201 5.92 -10.16 4.88
CA VAL A 201 4.54 -10.59 4.74
C VAL A 201 4.08 -10.20 3.35
N THR A 202 3.02 -10.83 2.85
CA THR A 202 2.39 -10.44 1.61
C THR A 202 0.99 -9.91 1.89
N LEU A 203 0.67 -8.73 1.40
CA LEU A 203 -0.70 -8.23 1.30
C LEU A 203 -0.87 -7.66 -0.10
N HIS A 204 -1.78 -8.24 -0.86
CA HIS A 204 -2.14 -7.73 -2.18
C HIS A 204 -3.06 -6.53 -2.05
N VAL A 205 -2.48 -5.33 -2.23
CA VAL A 205 -3.21 -4.07 -2.12
C VAL A 205 -4.23 -3.95 -3.25
N GLY A 206 -5.49 -3.80 -2.87
CA GLY A 206 -6.58 -3.53 -3.81
C GLY A 206 -6.75 -2.03 -4.09
N LEU A 207 -7.41 -1.68 -5.21
CA LEU A 207 -7.74 -0.28 -5.52
C LEU A 207 -8.73 0.37 -4.52
N GLY A 208 -9.31 -0.42 -3.63
CA GLY A 208 -10.14 0.07 -2.52
C GLY A 208 -9.41 1.05 -1.62
N THR A 209 -8.10 0.91 -1.47
CA THR A 209 -7.23 1.80 -0.69
C THR A 209 -7.28 3.27 -1.15
N PHE A 210 -7.60 3.52 -2.42
CA PHE A 210 -7.72 4.87 -2.97
C PHE A 210 -9.15 5.43 -2.95
N ARG A 211 -10.12 4.67 -2.42
CA ARG A 211 -11.50 5.16 -2.31
C ARG A 211 -11.63 6.03 -1.08
N PRO A 212 -12.27 7.21 -1.20
CA PRO A 212 -12.52 8.06 -0.04
C PRO A 212 -13.50 7.39 0.93
N VAL A 213 -13.34 7.64 2.21
CA VAL A 213 -14.30 7.28 3.25
C VAL A 213 -15.61 8.05 3.01
N LYS A 214 -16.71 7.33 2.86
CA LYS A 214 -18.03 7.92 2.59
C LYS A 214 -18.86 8.15 3.84
N ALA A 215 -18.63 7.32 4.87
CA ALA A 215 -19.34 7.43 6.15
C ALA A 215 -18.93 8.71 6.88
N GLU A 216 -19.88 9.38 7.52
CA GLU A 216 -19.61 10.53 8.38
C GLU A 216 -19.06 10.07 9.74
N GLU A 217 -19.69 9.06 10.35
CA GLU A 217 -19.15 8.38 11.54
C GLU A 217 -18.22 7.26 11.07
N ILE A 218 -16.99 7.25 11.59
CA ILE A 218 -15.97 6.30 11.11
C ILE A 218 -16.32 4.86 11.46
N GLU A 219 -17.08 4.63 12.52
CA GLU A 219 -17.55 3.32 12.96
C GLU A 219 -18.49 2.66 11.94
N ASP A 220 -19.16 3.46 11.09
CA ASP A 220 -20.05 2.99 10.02
C ASP A 220 -19.29 2.66 8.71
N HIS A 221 -17.96 2.85 8.69
CA HIS A 221 -17.16 2.58 7.51
C HIS A 221 -16.89 1.10 7.33
N GLU A 222 -17.33 0.54 6.20
CA GLU A 222 -17.00 -0.83 5.80
C GLU A 222 -15.66 -0.86 5.06
N MET A 223 -14.66 -1.47 5.70
CA MET A 223 -13.34 -1.64 5.11
C MET A 223 -13.37 -2.74 4.04
N HIS A 224 -12.72 -2.48 2.90
CA HIS A 224 -12.54 -3.47 1.85
C HIS A 224 -11.64 -4.62 2.31
N SER A 225 -11.88 -5.81 1.74
CA SER A 225 -11.08 -7.00 2.04
C SER A 225 -9.86 -7.08 1.14
N GLU A 226 -8.72 -7.46 1.72
CA GLU A 226 -7.46 -7.72 1.04
C GLU A 226 -6.88 -9.05 1.47
N PHE A 227 -6.25 -9.77 0.55
CA PHE A 227 -5.66 -11.08 0.85
C PHE A 227 -4.24 -10.91 1.37
N CYS A 228 -3.94 -11.59 2.48
CA CYS A 228 -2.62 -11.55 3.12
C CYS A 228 -2.08 -12.94 3.44
N ILE A 229 -0.74 -13.00 3.53
CA ILE A 229 0.02 -14.20 3.88
C ILE A 229 1.08 -13.81 4.91
N ILE A 230 1.18 -14.59 5.97
CA ILE A 230 2.25 -14.55 6.97
C ILE A 230 3.00 -15.87 6.89
N PRO A 231 4.24 -15.89 6.36
CA PRO A 231 5.07 -17.09 6.32
C PRO A 231 5.47 -17.58 7.73
N GLU A 232 5.71 -18.89 7.87
CA GLU A 232 6.13 -19.51 9.14
C GLU A 232 7.39 -18.85 9.74
N GLU A 233 8.37 -18.53 8.91
CA GLU A 233 9.59 -17.87 9.35
C GLU A 233 9.30 -16.49 9.97
N THR A 234 8.49 -15.67 9.30
CA THR A 234 8.07 -14.36 9.82
C THR A 234 7.29 -14.52 11.13
N ALA A 235 6.34 -15.45 11.19
CA ALA A 235 5.56 -15.75 12.37
C ALA A 235 6.46 -16.12 13.58
N ARG A 236 7.44 -16.97 13.34
CA ARG A 236 8.42 -17.40 14.35
C ARG A 236 9.27 -16.22 14.84
N ILE A 237 9.89 -15.47 13.92
CA ILE A 237 10.79 -14.37 14.27
C ILE A 237 10.06 -13.26 15.02
N VAL A 238 8.87 -12.86 14.56
CA VAL A 238 8.03 -11.84 15.24
C VAL A 238 7.67 -12.29 16.65
N SER A 239 7.20 -13.53 16.82
CA SER A 239 6.84 -14.08 18.13
C SER A 239 8.05 -14.17 19.07
N GLU A 240 9.22 -14.57 18.56
CA GLU A 240 10.46 -14.59 19.35
C GLU A 240 10.91 -13.18 19.73
N THR A 241 10.78 -12.20 18.84
CA THR A 241 11.10 -10.80 19.12
C THR A 241 10.26 -10.27 20.27
N LYS A 242 8.93 -10.47 20.22
CA LYS A 242 8.03 -10.07 21.31
C LYS A 242 8.39 -10.74 22.64
N LYS A 243 8.64 -12.05 22.64
CA LYS A 243 9.05 -12.79 23.85
C LYS A 243 10.35 -12.27 24.50
N LYS A 244 11.26 -11.75 23.67
CA LYS A 244 12.54 -11.18 24.13
C LYS A 244 12.47 -9.70 24.51
N GLY A 245 11.28 -9.07 24.39
CA GLY A 245 11.08 -7.64 24.66
C GLY A 245 11.63 -6.72 23.57
N GLY A 246 11.91 -7.26 22.38
CA GLY A 246 12.26 -6.48 21.19
C GLY A 246 11.03 -5.83 20.53
N ARG A 247 11.25 -4.83 19.69
CA ARG A 247 10.18 -4.12 18.99
C ARG A 247 9.86 -4.76 17.63
N VAL A 248 8.58 -4.82 17.31
CA VAL A 248 8.08 -5.17 15.98
C VAL A 248 7.71 -3.87 15.26
N ILE A 249 8.47 -3.56 14.22
CA ILE A 249 8.36 -2.33 13.43
C ILE A 249 7.69 -2.68 12.10
N ALA A 250 6.47 -2.24 11.89
CA ALA A 250 5.80 -2.41 10.61
C ALA A 250 6.31 -1.38 9.60
N VAL A 251 6.63 -1.84 8.39
CA VAL A 251 6.94 -0.96 7.25
C VAL A 251 5.71 -0.87 6.37
N GLY A 252 5.01 0.25 6.49
CA GLY A 252 3.74 0.54 5.83
C GLY A 252 2.52 0.06 6.61
N THR A 253 1.42 0.74 6.35
CA THR A 253 0.11 0.41 6.91
C THR A 253 -0.39 -0.96 6.48
N THR A 254 0.04 -1.47 5.32
CA THR A 254 -0.26 -2.82 4.83
C THR A 254 0.37 -3.90 5.70
N SER A 255 1.65 -3.77 6.05
CA SER A 255 2.32 -4.67 7.00
C SER A 255 1.68 -4.61 8.38
N CYS A 256 1.37 -3.41 8.86
CA CYS A 256 0.68 -3.20 10.13
C CYS A 256 -0.68 -3.93 10.16
N ARG A 257 -1.51 -3.71 9.14
CA ARG A 257 -2.83 -4.38 9.04
C ARG A 257 -2.71 -5.89 8.96
N THR A 258 -1.72 -6.40 8.22
CA THR A 258 -1.47 -7.85 8.12
C THR A 258 -1.12 -8.44 9.48
N LEU A 259 -0.18 -7.83 10.19
CA LEU A 259 0.24 -8.30 11.52
C LEU A 259 -0.91 -8.27 12.51
N GLU A 260 -1.61 -7.14 12.62
CA GLU A 260 -2.70 -6.95 13.58
C GLU A 260 -3.92 -7.83 13.29
N SER A 261 -4.15 -8.22 12.02
CA SER A 261 -5.26 -9.12 11.64
C SER A 261 -5.12 -10.52 12.21
N PHE A 262 -3.91 -11.00 12.40
CA PHE A 262 -3.65 -12.39 12.82
C PHE A 262 -2.93 -12.50 14.16
N ALA A 263 -2.44 -11.39 14.73
CA ALA A 263 -1.80 -11.38 16.05
C ALA A 263 -2.78 -11.82 17.15
N ARG A 264 -2.29 -12.64 18.07
CA ARG A 264 -3.03 -13.05 19.27
C ARG A 264 -2.91 -11.99 20.36
N GLU A 265 -3.74 -12.12 21.40
CA GLU A 265 -3.76 -11.18 22.52
C GLU A 265 -2.44 -11.14 23.31
N ASP A 266 -1.66 -12.21 23.27
CA ASP A 266 -0.32 -12.29 23.89
C ASP A 266 0.80 -11.72 23.01
N GLY A 267 0.47 -11.11 21.86
CA GLY A 267 1.39 -10.56 20.87
C GLY A 267 2.06 -11.60 19.98
N SER A 268 1.77 -12.90 20.16
CA SER A 268 2.30 -13.93 19.27
C SER A 268 1.60 -13.89 17.91
N LEU A 269 2.36 -14.25 16.87
CA LEU A 269 1.90 -14.24 15.49
C LEU A 269 1.91 -15.67 14.93
N PRO A 270 0.78 -16.24 14.52
CA PRO A 270 0.77 -17.51 13.80
C PRO A 270 1.12 -17.33 12.32
N ALA A 271 1.66 -18.36 11.68
CA ALA A 271 1.64 -18.46 10.23
C ALA A 271 0.17 -18.51 9.77
N ALA A 272 -0.17 -17.73 8.76
CA ALA A 272 -1.55 -17.57 8.32
C ALA A 272 -1.62 -17.14 6.85
N SER A 273 -2.75 -17.46 6.21
CA SER A 273 -3.16 -16.85 4.97
C SER A 273 -4.68 -16.65 4.99
N GLY A 274 -5.14 -15.53 4.48
CA GLY A 274 -6.58 -15.25 4.49
C GLY A 274 -6.91 -13.80 4.14
N TRP A 275 -8.18 -13.51 4.14
CA TRP A 275 -8.71 -12.18 3.89
C TRP A 275 -8.78 -11.37 5.16
N THR A 276 -8.38 -10.09 5.07
CA THR A 276 -8.55 -9.11 6.15
C THR A 276 -9.35 -7.91 5.67
N ASN A 277 -10.27 -7.49 6.50
CA ASN A 277 -10.98 -6.22 6.40
C ASN A 277 -10.80 -5.37 7.66
N ILE A 278 -9.70 -5.60 8.37
CA ILE A 278 -9.43 -4.88 9.62
C ILE A 278 -9.40 -3.37 9.37
N PHE A 279 -10.18 -2.66 10.17
CA PHE A 279 -10.19 -1.21 10.22
C PHE A 279 -9.64 -0.74 11.56
N ILE A 280 -8.46 -0.12 11.53
CA ILE A 280 -7.76 0.37 12.70
C ILE A 280 -7.96 1.88 12.80
N TYR A 281 -8.51 2.34 13.91
CA TYR A 281 -8.77 3.75 14.23
C TYR A 281 -8.63 3.98 15.73
N PRO A 282 -8.59 5.23 16.22
CA PRO A 282 -8.40 5.53 17.66
C PRO A 282 -9.35 4.74 18.56
N GLY A 283 -8.77 4.12 19.60
CA GLY A 283 -9.43 3.15 20.47
C GLY A 283 -9.03 1.70 20.20
N TYR A 284 -8.34 1.43 19.07
CA TYR A 284 -7.75 0.12 18.78
C TYR A 284 -6.53 -0.14 19.68
N THR A 285 -6.45 -1.34 20.25
CA THR A 285 -5.27 -1.78 21.03
C THR A 285 -4.38 -2.65 20.15
N PHE A 286 -3.19 -2.17 19.87
CA PHE A 286 -2.19 -2.91 19.09
C PHE A 286 -1.68 -4.12 19.88
N LYS A 287 -1.65 -5.28 19.22
CA LYS A 287 -1.23 -6.56 19.81
C LYS A 287 0.22 -6.88 19.48
N CYS A 288 0.65 -6.55 18.27
CA CYS A 288 1.93 -6.96 17.72
C CYS A 288 2.83 -5.78 17.38
N VAL A 289 2.29 -4.75 16.73
CA VAL A 289 3.08 -3.63 16.20
C VAL A 289 3.42 -2.63 17.28
N ASP A 290 4.72 -2.37 17.46
CA ASP A 290 5.26 -1.42 18.44
C ASP A 290 5.62 -0.07 17.81
N ALA A 291 6.06 -0.07 16.55
CA ALA A 291 6.46 1.11 15.81
C ALA A 291 6.08 0.99 14.32
N LEU A 292 6.02 2.11 13.62
CA LEU A 292 5.55 2.17 12.24
C LEU A 292 6.42 3.11 11.40
N VAL A 293 6.88 2.62 10.25
CA VAL A 293 7.39 3.45 9.15
C VAL A 293 6.26 3.63 8.14
N THR A 294 5.91 4.86 7.80
CA THR A 294 4.79 5.13 6.88
C THR A 294 5.02 6.39 6.06
N ASN A 295 4.26 6.56 4.96
CA ASN A 295 4.17 7.84 4.26
C ASN A 295 3.18 8.78 4.96
N PHE A 296 3.16 10.04 4.54
CA PHE A 296 2.07 10.96 4.88
C PHE A 296 0.81 10.61 4.06
N HIS A 297 -0.34 10.63 4.71
CA HIS A 297 -1.62 10.18 4.16
C HIS A 297 -2.58 11.34 3.89
N LEU A 298 -3.66 11.06 3.12
CA LEU A 298 -4.73 12.02 2.85
C LEU A 298 -5.50 12.42 4.11
N PRO A 299 -5.96 13.67 4.17
CA PRO A 299 -6.98 14.05 5.15
C PRO A 299 -8.17 13.10 5.07
N GLU A 300 -8.77 12.81 6.23
CA GLU A 300 -9.99 12.01 6.35
C GLU A 300 -9.90 10.57 5.79
N SER A 301 -8.68 10.05 5.54
CA SER A 301 -8.48 8.69 5.03
C SER A 301 -8.42 7.65 6.17
N THR A 302 -8.72 6.39 5.85
CA THR A 302 -8.54 5.27 6.80
C THR A 302 -7.10 5.13 7.28
N LEU A 303 -6.13 5.62 6.50
CA LEU A 303 -4.71 5.51 6.82
C LEU A 303 -4.26 6.52 7.88
N ILE A 304 -4.73 7.78 7.83
CA ILE A 304 -4.46 8.73 8.92
C ILE A 304 -5.14 8.28 10.22
N MET A 305 -6.30 7.59 10.12
CA MET A 305 -6.99 7.02 11.29
C MET A 305 -6.16 5.91 11.93
N LEU A 306 -5.54 5.03 11.14
CA LEU A 306 -4.62 3.99 11.64
C LEU A 306 -3.41 4.60 12.34
N VAL A 307 -2.77 5.59 11.73
CA VAL A 307 -1.62 6.29 12.32
C VAL A 307 -2.03 6.99 13.62
N SER A 308 -3.23 7.59 13.65
CA SER A 308 -3.81 8.22 14.83
C SER A 308 -4.15 7.22 15.95
N ALA A 309 -4.48 5.99 15.60
CA ALA A 309 -4.66 4.92 16.59
C ALA A 309 -3.36 4.56 17.29
N LEU A 310 -2.22 4.61 16.56
CA LEU A 310 -0.91 4.25 17.12
C LEU A 310 -0.31 5.36 18.00
N ALA A 311 -0.41 6.62 17.58
CA ALA A 311 0.30 7.74 18.21
C ALA A 311 -0.61 8.77 18.91
N GLY A 312 -1.93 8.55 18.86
CA GLY A 312 -2.88 9.55 19.31
C GLY A 312 -3.20 10.59 18.22
N ARG A 313 -4.48 10.90 18.07
CA ARG A 313 -4.96 11.81 17.02
C ARG A 313 -4.32 13.20 17.09
N GLU A 314 -4.18 13.76 18.28
CA GLU A 314 -3.64 15.12 18.47
C GLU A 314 -2.17 15.20 18.05
N HIS A 315 -1.35 14.22 18.44
CA HIS A 315 0.05 14.14 18.04
C HIS A 315 0.19 13.99 16.51
N VAL A 316 -0.65 13.15 15.90
CA VAL A 316 -0.62 12.93 14.45
C VAL A 316 -1.04 14.20 13.69
N LEU A 317 -2.13 14.85 14.07
CA LEU A 317 -2.57 16.08 13.41
C LEU A 317 -1.52 17.19 13.56
N HIS A 318 -0.93 17.35 14.74
CA HIS A 318 0.17 18.30 14.97
C HIS A 318 1.38 17.97 14.06
N ALA A 319 1.76 16.69 13.96
CA ALA A 319 2.85 16.27 13.07
C ALA A 319 2.56 16.57 11.58
N TYR A 320 1.30 16.40 11.16
CA TYR A 320 0.88 16.68 9.78
C TYR A 320 0.84 18.19 9.48
N GLU A 321 0.36 19.01 10.42
CA GLU A 321 0.40 20.47 10.31
C GLU A 321 1.83 20.98 10.22
N GLU A 322 2.75 20.45 11.05
CA GLU A 322 4.17 20.78 11.00
C GLU A 322 4.80 20.31 9.67
N ALA A 323 4.45 19.12 9.18
CA ALA A 323 4.91 18.63 7.89
C ALA A 323 4.46 19.52 6.72
N VAL A 324 3.22 20.03 6.75
CA VAL A 324 2.72 20.99 5.74
C VAL A 324 3.50 22.30 5.82
N LYS A 325 3.68 22.85 7.01
CA LYS A 325 4.43 24.08 7.26
C LYS A 325 5.89 24.00 6.78
N GLU A 326 6.53 22.87 7.07
CA GLU A 326 7.91 22.57 6.68
C GLU A 326 8.03 22.04 5.24
N ARG A 327 6.88 22.02 4.49
CA ARG A 327 6.81 21.62 3.08
C ARG A 327 7.35 20.22 2.82
N TYR A 328 6.95 19.25 3.64
CA TYR A 328 7.15 17.85 3.33
C TYR A 328 6.33 17.44 2.10
N ARG A 329 6.81 16.43 1.41
CA ARG A 329 6.12 15.83 0.27
C ARG A 329 5.17 14.73 0.75
N PHE A 330 3.97 14.69 0.21
CA PHE A 330 2.90 13.79 0.64
C PHE A 330 2.67 12.66 -0.34
N PHE A 331 2.09 11.55 0.15
CA PHE A 331 1.68 10.34 -0.55
C PHE A 331 2.81 9.45 -1.06
N SER A 332 2.49 8.63 -2.12
CA SER A 332 3.27 7.48 -2.57
C SER A 332 4.75 7.78 -2.85
N PHE A 333 5.05 8.93 -3.45
CA PHE A 333 6.41 9.38 -3.74
C PHE A 333 6.89 10.49 -2.81
N GLY A 334 6.14 10.71 -1.74
CA GLY A 334 6.45 11.73 -0.74
C GLY A 334 7.54 11.34 0.22
N ASP A 335 7.54 12.02 1.36
CA ASP A 335 8.42 11.79 2.48
C ASP A 335 7.83 10.77 3.46
N ALA A 336 8.58 10.39 4.47
CA ALA A 336 8.20 9.36 5.42
C ALA A 336 8.03 9.88 6.84
N MET A 337 7.32 9.09 7.64
CA MET A 337 7.27 9.20 9.10
C MET A 337 7.84 7.92 9.72
N PHE A 338 8.49 8.05 10.87
CA PHE A 338 8.79 6.97 11.78
C PHE A 338 8.15 7.27 13.14
N ILE A 339 7.32 6.38 13.61
CA ILE A 339 6.51 6.53 14.83
C ILE A 339 6.89 5.42 15.80
N GLU A 340 7.41 5.76 16.98
CA GLU A 340 7.84 4.78 17.99
C GLU A 340 7.43 5.12 19.43
#